data_ad4b1184c6acae82042b3dd196956672
#
_entry.id   ad4b1184c6acae82042b3dd196956672
#
_cell.length_a   1.000
_cell.length_b   1.000
_cell.length_c   1.000
_cell.angle_alpha   90.00
_cell.angle_beta   90.00
_cell.angle_gamma   90.00
#
_symmetry.space_group_name_H-M   'P 1'
#
loop_
_entity.id
_entity.type
_entity.pdbx_description
1 polymer ?
#
loop_
_entity_poly.entity_id
_entity_poly.type
_entity_poly.pdbx_seq_one_letter_code
_entity_poly.pdbx_strand_id
1 'polypeptide(L)'
;MNYRFYYPEWNNRKEVCKEHPQIREITKEPIAFWYGVGPKRTIRKTKNSIKRLLNRADPYLPVLVIYSIPYRDLGHHSKGGADSDDEYLEFIQEFCDALGDRSPIVIYEPDCIPHMEQMGFIDGIDRMKLIKASVELLSQTNALVYLDIGHPRWLSVSKATSYLRMCDIHKVRGFSINTSNYYATSTCYKYGKDICKNIMDDSVPHFVIDTSRNGNGANKEHFNPYGRAIGQYPTTKTRDELVDAYLWIKVPGESDGAVNGGPKAGRFSHSLALDLIHNKK
;
A
#
# COMPACT_ATOMS: atom_id res chain seq x y z
N MET A 1 0.40 18.46 3.88
CA MET A 1 -0.78 18.01 4.63
C MET A 1 -0.56 18.12 6.13
N ASN A 2 -1.56 18.41 6.93
CA ASN A 2 -1.42 18.48 8.41
C ASN A 2 -2.53 17.67 9.06
N TYR A 3 -2.57 16.36 8.78
CA TYR A 3 -3.55 15.43 9.31
C TYR A 3 -2.94 14.53 10.39
N ARG A 4 -3.78 14.11 11.34
CA ARG A 4 -3.45 13.02 12.27
C ARG A 4 -4.01 11.72 11.72
N PHE A 5 -3.16 10.72 11.58
CA PHE A 5 -3.58 9.41 11.14
C PHE A 5 -4.47 8.71 12.16
N TYR A 6 -5.41 7.91 11.64
CA TYR A 6 -6.16 6.99 12.45
C TYR A 6 -5.27 5.86 12.96
N TYR A 7 -5.36 5.61 14.23
CA TYR A 7 -4.61 4.60 14.93
C TYR A 7 -5.60 3.57 15.51
N PRO A 8 -5.53 2.30 15.10
CA PRO A 8 -6.43 1.29 15.60
C PRO A 8 -6.05 0.84 17.00
N GLU A 9 -7.04 0.69 17.89
CA GLU A 9 -6.81 -0.10 19.10
C GLU A 9 -6.62 -1.57 18.72
N TRP A 10 -5.42 -2.08 18.90
CA TRP A 10 -5.08 -3.47 18.62
C TRP A 10 -5.58 -4.40 19.74
N ASN A 11 -6.90 -4.45 19.95
CA ASN A 11 -7.50 -5.19 21.06
C ASN A 11 -7.12 -6.67 21.07
N ASN A 12 -6.96 -7.29 19.90
CA ASN A 12 -6.56 -8.68 19.75
C ASN A 12 -5.04 -8.94 19.97
N ARG A 13 -4.26 -7.90 20.23
CA ARG A 13 -2.81 -8.00 20.51
C ARG A 13 -2.44 -7.53 21.92
N LYS A 14 -3.42 -7.24 22.78
CA LYS A 14 -3.16 -6.84 24.19
C LYS A 14 -2.37 -7.89 24.96
N GLU A 15 -2.66 -9.18 24.75
CA GLU A 15 -1.91 -10.28 25.39
C GLU A 15 -0.48 -10.36 24.90
N VAL A 16 -0.27 -10.25 23.58
CA VAL A 16 1.08 -10.23 22.98
C VAL A 16 1.92 -9.09 23.56
N CYS A 17 1.32 -7.92 23.76
CA CYS A 17 2.04 -6.79 24.36
C CYS A 17 2.31 -6.95 25.87
N LYS A 18 1.69 -7.92 26.56
CA LYS A 18 2.06 -8.29 27.93
C LYS A 18 3.29 -9.18 27.94
N GLU A 19 3.33 -10.17 27.05
CA GLU A 19 4.47 -11.09 26.91
C GLU A 19 5.68 -10.43 26.29
N HIS A 20 5.47 -9.54 25.32
CA HIS A 20 6.51 -8.83 24.56
C HIS A 20 6.23 -7.31 24.55
N PRO A 21 6.56 -6.58 25.63
CA PRO A 21 6.27 -5.14 25.74
C PRO A 21 6.84 -4.28 24.60
N GLN A 22 7.94 -4.70 23.98
CA GLN A 22 8.58 -4.01 22.86
C GLN A 22 7.67 -3.93 21.62
N ILE A 23 6.77 -4.90 21.42
CA ILE A 23 5.81 -4.90 20.30
C ILE A 23 4.88 -3.66 20.34
N ARG A 24 4.76 -3.01 21.49
CA ARG A 24 4.04 -1.72 21.60
C ARG A 24 4.62 -0.65 20.70
N GLU A 25 5.90 -0.71 20.33
CA GLU A 25 6.51 0.21 19.38
C GLU A 25 5.83 0.17 18.01
N ILE A 26 5.33 -1.01 17.61
CA ILE A 26 4.56 -1.17 16.38
C ILE A 26 3.06 -0.94 16.62
N THR A 27 2.51 -1.51 17.68
CA THR A 27 1.05 -1.57 17.87
C THR A 27 0.40 -0.25 18.27
N LYS A 28 1.15 0.78 18.61
CA LYS A 28 0.63 2.15 18.85
C LYS A 28 0.77 3.08 17.63
N GLU A 29 1.27 2.59 16.53
CA GLU A 29 1.45 3.40 15.33
C GLU A 29 0.31 3.19 14.33
N PRO A 30 -0.01 4.21 13.54
CA PRO A 30 -0.95 4.10 12.43
C PRO A 30 -0.48 3.07 11.41
N ILE A 31 -1.41 2.27 10.90
CA ILE A 31 -1.17 1.28 9.85
C ILE A 31 -2.24 1.37 8.79
N ALA A 32 -1.97 0.81 7.61
CA ALA A 32 -2.97 0.70 6.57
C ALA A 32 -3.89 -0.53 6.76
N PHE A 33 -5.12 -0.41 6.26
CA PHE A 33 -6.15 -1.45 6.27
C PHE A 33 -6.35 -2.00 4.86
N TRP A 34 -6.04 -3.28 4.67
CA TRP A 34 -6.07 -3.94 3.37
C TRP A 34 -7.45 -4.52 3.06
N TYR A 35 -7.98 -4.17 1.90
CA TYR A 35 -9.29 -4.58 1.40
C TYR A 35 -9.19 -5.26 0.05
N GLY A 36 -9.98 -6.32 -0.10
CA GLY A 36 -10.11 -7.07 -1.34
C GLY A 36 -11.28 -8.02 -1.24
N VAL A 37 -11.57 -8.74 -2.31
CA VAL A 37 -12.58 -9.79 -2.39
C VAL A 37 -11.95 -11.17 -2.56
N GLY A 38 -12.73 -12.21 -2.43
CA GLY A 38 -12.33 -13.59 -2.56
C GLY A 38 -13.27 -14.53 -1.82
N PRO A 39 -13.01 -15.86 -1.81
CA PRO A 39 -13.96 -16.88 -1.35
C PRO A 39 -14.55 -16.69 0.04
N LYS A 40 -13.83 -16.01 0.93
CA LYS A 40 -14.28 -15.74 2.31
C LYS A 40 -14.68 -14.27 2.56
N ARG A 41 -14.52 -13.40 1.58
CA ARG A 41 -14.66 -11.95 1.72
C ARG A 41 -15.43 -11.36 0.55
N THR A 42 -16.76 -11.42 0.64
CA THR A 42 -17.65 -10.88 -0.40
C THR A 42 -17.57 -9.34 -0.45
N ILE A 43 -17.92 -8.76 -1.60
CA ILE A 43 -18.00 -7.31 -1.85
C ILE A 43 -18.81 -6.65 -0.73
N ARG A 44 -20.04 -7.14 -0.43
CA ARG A 44 -20.89 -6.60 0.64
C ARG A 44 -20.22 -6.60 2.02
N LYS A 45 -19.51 -7.67 2.39
CA LYS A 45 -18.78 -7.72 3.66
C LYS A 45 -17.66 -6.71 3.71
N THR A 46 -16.96 -6.52 2.59
CA THR A 46 -15.88 -5.55 2.45
C THR A 46 -16.43 -4.13 2.56
N LYS A 47 -17.48 -3.77 1.80
CA LYS A 47 -18.17 -2.47 1.89
C LYS A 47 -18.56 -2.13 3.34
N ASN A 48 -19.22 -3.05 4.02
CA ASN A 48 -19.63 -2.86 5.42
C ASN A 48 -18.44 -2.71 6.39
N SER A 49 -17.34 -3.39 6.13
CA SER A 49 -16.11 -3.26 6.91
C SER A 49 -15.47 -1.88 6.75
N ILE A 50 -15.41 -1.37 5.51
CA ILE A 50 -14.91 -0.03 5.20
C ILE A 50 -15.75 1.02 5.91
N LYS A 51 -17.08 0.99 5.76
CA LYS A 51 -17.99 1.92 6.45
C LYS A 51 -17.78 1.94 7.98
N ARG A 52 -17.64 0.76 8.60
CA ARG A 52 -17.37 0.67 10.05
C ARG A 52 -16.01 1.24 10.41
N LEU A 53 -14.98 1.03 9.58
CA LEU A 53 -13.66 1.62 9.81
C LEU A 53 -13.73 3.15 9.74
N LEU A 54 -14.30 3.69 8.68
CA LEU A 54 -14.40 5.13 8.45
C LEU A 54 -15.17 5.82 9.57
N ASN A 55 -16.26 5.20 10.08
CA ASN A 55 -17.00 5.73 11.21
C ASN A 55 -16.19 5.76 12.52
N ARG A 56 -15.33 4.76 12.74
CA ARG A 56 -14.44 4.73 13.92
C ARG A 56 -13.23 5.64 13.78
N ALA A 57 -12.79 5.89 12.55
CA ALA A 57 -11.63 6.69 12.29
C ALA A 57 -11.87 8.20 12.46
N ASP A 58 -13.11 8.66 12.29
CA ASP A 58 -13.45 10.08 12.37
C ASP A 58 -13.07 10.68 13.75
N PRO A 59 -12.39 11.82 13.84
CA PRO A 59 -11.96 12.73 12.73
C PRO A 59 -10.56 12.47 12.16
N TYR A 60 -9.97 11.34 12.41
CA TYR A 60 -8.62 10.98 11.99
C TYR A 60 -8.58 10.46 10.54
N LEU A 61 -7.41 10.52 9.91
CA LEU A 61 -7.16 10.10 8.53
C LEU A 61 -6.78 8.60 8.48
N PRO A 62 -7.67 7.71 8.03
CA PRO A 62 -7.31 6.31 7.81
C PRO A 62 -6.57 6.12 6.48
N VAL A 63 -5.72 5.09 6.43
CA VAL A 63 -5.04 4.61 5.22
C VAL A 63 -5.66 3.29 4.81
N LEU A 64 -6.23 3.23 3.61
CA LEU A 64 -6.85 2.05 3.04
C LEU A 64 -5.98 1.52 1.89
N VAL A 65 -5.93 0.22 1.71
CA VAL A 65 -5.28 -0.42 0.55
C VAL A 65 -6.33 -1.22 -0.20
N ILE A 66 -6.46 -0.97 -1.48
CA ILE A 66 -7.17 -1.83 -2.43
C ILE A 66 -6.16 -2.89 -2.90
N TYR A 67 -6.50 -4.18 -2.73
CA TYR A 67 -5.63 -5.26 -3.16
C TYR A 67 -6.46 -6.46 -3.61
N SER A 68 -7.02 -6.37 -4.80
CA SER A 68 -8.01 -7.32 -5.31
C SER A 68 -8.03 -7.50 -6.83
N ILE A 69 -7.11 -6.89 -7.55
CA ILE A 69 -7.07 -6.99 -9.01
C ILE A 69 -6.97 -8.47 -9.45
N PRO A 70 -7.69 -8.92 -10.50
CA PRO A 70 -7.60 -10.28 -11.01
C PRO A 70 -6.15 -10.70 -11.26
N TYR A 71 -5.82 -11.97 -11.01
CA TYR A 71 -4.43 -12.51 -11.11
C TYR A 71 -3.41 -11.72 -10.30
N ARG A 72 -3.83 -11.21 -9.14
CA ARG A 72 -2.98 -10.51 -8.20
C ARG A 72 -1.73 -11.32 -7.87
N ASP A 73 -0.59 -10.61 -7.74
CA ASP A 73 0.73 -11.19 -7.42
C ASP A 73 1.20 -12.24 -8.43
N LEU A 74 0.66 -12.22 -9.67
CA LEU A 74 0.95 -13.17 -10.75
C LEU A 74 0.99 -14.65 -10.29
N GLY A 75 0.19 -14.98 -9.27
CA GLY A 75 0.08 -16.35 -8.75
C GLY A 75 1.07 -16.71 -7.65
N HIS A 76 1.89 -15.77 -7.16
CA HIS A 76 2.86 -16.01 -6.09
C HIS A 76 2.22 -16.12 -4.67
N HIS A 77 2.94 -15.67 -3.62
CA HIS A 77 2.56 -15.87 -2.22
C HIS A 77 1.25 -15.19 -1.81
N SER A 78 0.91 -14.07 -2.45
CA SER A 78 -0.32 -13.29 -2.22
C SER A 78 -1.36 -13.44 -3.33
N LYS A 79 -1.29 -14.54 -4.09
CA LYS A 79 -2.23 -14.83 -5.18
C LYS A 79 -3.69 -14.72 -4.79
N GLY A 80 -4.53 -14.37 -5.76
CA GLY A 80 -5.98 -14.20 -5.61
C GLY A 80 -6.45 -12.96 -6.36
N GLY A 81 -7.36 -12.23 -5.77
CA GLY A 81 -8.07 -11.10 -6.37
C GLY A 81 -9.49 -11.48 -6.68
N ALA A 82 -10.18 -10.64 -7.43
CA ALA A 82 -11.48 -10.93 -8.00
C ALA A 82 -11.37 -12.03 -9.07
N ASP A 83 -12.45 -12.75 -9.28
CA ASP A 83 -12.49 -13.87 -10.24
C ASP A 83 -12.66 -13.37 -11.69
N SER A 84 -13.07 -12.11 -11.87
CA SER A 84 -13.22 -11.46 -13.19
C SER A 84 -13.01 -9.94 -13.09
N ASP A 85 -12.84 -9.29 -14.24
CA ASP A 85 -12.79 -7.85 -14.36
C ASP A 85 -14.11 -7.19 -13.94
N ASP A 86 -15.26 -7.79 -14.26
CA ASP A 86 -16.56 -7.29 -13.86
C ASP A 86 -16.75 -7.32 -12.34
N GLU A 87 -16.39 -8.44 -11.68
CA GLU A 87 -16.42 -8.53 -10.21
C GLU A 87 -15.46 -7.50 -9.57
N TYR A 88 -14.33 -7.29 -10.21
CA TYR A 88 -13.37 -6.30 -9.73
C TYR A 88 -13.92 -4.88 -9.83
N LEU A 89 -14.50 -4.50 -10.96
CA LEU A 89 -15.09 -3.17 -11.14
C LEU A 89 -16.31 -2.96 -10.24
N GLU A 90 -17.14 -3.99 -10.02
CA GLU A 90 -18.19 -3.96 -9.01
C GLU A 90 -17.60 -3.70 -7.61
N PHE A 91 -16.51 -4.39 -7.27
CA PHE A 91 -15.83 -4.17 -5.99
C PHE A 91 -15.30 -2.73 -5.87
N ILE A 92 -14.68 -2.16 -6.92
CA ILE A 92 -14.22 -0.77 -6.93
C ILE A 92 -15.38 0.20 -6.75
N GLN A 93 -16.49 0.00 -7.46
CA GLN A 93 -17.68 0.84 -7.30
C GLN A 93 -18.22 0.79 -5.87
N GLU A 94 -18.36 -0.40 -5.30
CA GLU A 94 -18.84 -0.59 -3.93
C GLU A 94 -17.84 -0.08 -2.86
N PHE A 95 -16.54 -0.06 -3.20
CA PHE A 95 -15.52 0.59 -2.39
C PHE A 95 -15.72 2.12 -2.41
N CYS A 96 -15.88 2.74 -3.59
CA CYS A 96 -16.18 4.17 -3.74
C CYS A 96 -17.45 4.57 -2.98
N ASP A 97 -18.52 3.81 -3.12
CA ASP A 97 -19.78 4.03 -2.39
C ASP A 97 -19.60 3.93 -0.85
N ALA A 98 -18.68 3.09 -0.41
CA ALA A 98 -18.39 2.96 1.02
C ALA A 98 -17.65 4.17 1.59
N LEU A 99 -16.89 4.88 0.76
CA LEU A 99 -16.17 6.09 1.17
C LEU A 99 -17.14 7.25 1.48
N GLY A 100 -18.20 7.40 0.69
CA GLY A 100 -19.11 8.56 0.80
C GLY A 100 -18.31 9.86 0.65
N ASP A 101 -18.61 10.86 1.48
CA ASP A 101 -17.94 12.18 1.45
C ASP A 101 -16.59 12.21 2.17
N ARG A 102 -16.09 11.06 2.64
CA ARG A 102 -14.84 10.95 3.39
C ARG A 102 -13.62 11.01 2.47
N SER A 103 -12.51 11.54 2.99
CA SER A 103 -11.25 11.73 2.25
C SER A 103 -10.10 10.87 2.81
N PRO A 104 -10.21 9.52 2.86
CA PRO A 104 -9.11 8.69 3.31
C PRO A 104 -7.93 8.74 2.33
N ILE A 105 -6.74 8.30 2.80
CA ILE A 105 -5.67 7.88 1.88
C ILE A 105 -6.04 6.50 1.33
N VAL A 106 -5.91 6.33 0.02
CA VAL A 106 -6.12 5.05 -0.66
C VAL A 106 -4.88 4.68 -1.46
N ILE A 107 -4.25 3.56 -1.10
CA ILE A 107 -3.18 2.94 -1.88
C ILE A 107 -3.84 1.96 -2.84
N TYR A 108 -3.64 2.19 -4.13
CA TYR A 108 -4.27 1.40 -5.18
C TYR A 108 -3.36 0.31 -5.67
N GLU A 109 -3.78 -0.92 -5.44
CA GLU A 109 -3.26 -2.18 -5.98
C GLU A 109 -1.72 -2.30 -5.94
N PRO A 110 -1.13 -2.51 -4.75
CA PRO A 110 0.29 -2.79 -4.63
C PRO A 110 0.80 -3.77 -5.68
N ASP A 111 1.93 -3.40 -6.32
CA ASP A 111 2.64 -4.17 -7.34
C ASP A 111 1.95 -4.28 -8.72
N CYS A 112 0.68 -3.89 -8.88
CA CYS A 112 -0.06 -4.17 -10.11
C CYS A 112 0.52 -3.50 -11.38
N ILE A 113 1.03 -2.26 -11.26
CA ILE A 113 1.64 -1.55 -12.38
C ILE A 113 3.00 -2.16 -12.74
N PRO A 114 3.95 -2.37 -11.79
CA PRO A 114 5.20 -3.06 -12.11
C PRO A 114 5.02 -4.45 -12.69
N HIS A 115 4.02 -5.21 -12.28
CA HIS A 115 3.74 -6.54 -12.81
C HIS A 115 3.41 -6.54 -14.31
N MET A 116 2.95 -5.43 -14.89
CA MET A 116 2.70 -5.35 -16.33
C MET A 116 3.97 -5.63 -17.17
N GLU A 117 5.18 -5.38 -16.63
CA GLU A 117 6.44 -5.76 -17.28
C GLU A 117 6.65 -7.27 -17.42
N GLN A 118 5.98 -8.07 -16.60
CA GLN A 118 6.09 -9.52 -16.54
C GLN A 118 4.92 -10.23 -17.23
N MET A 119 3.91 -9.47 -17.64
CA MET A 119 2.74 -9.97 -18.35
C MET A 119 3.00 -10.00 -19.86
N GLY A 120 2.27 -10.86 -20.58
CA GLY A 120 2.20 -10.78 -22.04
C GLY A 120 1.63 -9.44 -22.52
N PHE A 121 1.94 -9.06 -23.75
CA PHE A 121 1.56 -7.75 -24.30
C PHE A 121 0.04 -7.50 -24.20
N ILE A 122 -0.78 -8.47 -24.57
CA ILE A 122 -2.24 -8.35 -24.52
C ILE A 122 -2.72 -8.23 -23.07
N ASP A 123 -2.25 -9.11 -22.17
CA ASP A 123 -2.64 -9.11 -20.77
C ASP A 123 -2.24 -7.80 -20.07
N GLY A 124 -1.08 -7.24 -20.44
CA GLY A 124 -0.64 -5.94 -19.94
C GLY A 124 -1.54 -4.79 -20.39
N ILE A 125 -2.02 -4.82 -21.64
CA ILE A 125 -3.01 -3.84 -22.15
C ILE A 125 -4.33 -3.97 -21.40
N ASP A 126 -4.84 -5.17 -21.21
CA ASP A 126 -6.12 -5.38 -20.53
C ASP A 126 -6.00 -4.99 -19.04
N ARG A 127 -4.88 -5.31 -18.40
CA ARG A 127 -4.56 -4.81 -17.05
C ARG A 127 -4.59 -3.27 -16.98
N MET A 128 -3.98 -2.61 -17.94
CA MET A 128 -3.97 -1.15 -18.01
C MET A 128 -5.38 -0.57 -18.18
N LYS A 129 -6.22 -1.16 -19.05
CA LYS A 129 -7.63 -0.74 -19.23
C LYS A 129 -8.41 -0.85 -17.93
N LEU A 130 -8.21 -1.96 -17.19
CA LEU A 130 -8.86 -2.20 -15.91
C LEU A 130 -8.42 -1.18 -14.85
N ILE A 131 -7.12 -0.85 -14.79
CA ILE A 131 -6.59 0.21 -13.92
C ILE A 131 -7.23 1.55 -14.28
N LYS A 132 -7.30 1.92 -15.56
CA LYS A 132 -7.92 3.19 -16.00
C LYS A 132 -9.38 3.28 -15.60
N ALA A 133 -10.16 2.21 -15.80
CA ALA A 133 -11.57 2.17 -15.39
C ALA A 133 -11.72 2.37 -13.87
N SER A 134 -10.83 1.76 -13.07
CA SER A 134 -10.82 1.93 -11.63
C SER A 134 -10.41 3.34 -11.20
N VAL A 135 -9.42 3.93 -11.87
CA VAL A 135 -8.97 5.32 -11.64
C VAL A 135 -10.11 6.30 -11.93
N GLU A 136 -10.87 6.08 -12.98
CA GLU A 136 -12.06 6.88 -13.29
C GLU A 136 -13.07 6.87 -12.16
N LEU A 137 -13.43 5.68 -11.65
CA LEU A 137 -14.35 5.56 -10.52
C LEU A 137 -13.81 6.23 -9.25
N LEU A 138 -12.54 5.98 -8.91
CA LEU A 138 -11.90 6.53 -7.72
C LEU A 138 -11.75 8.06 -7.80
N SER A 139 -11.54 8.62 -8.98
CA SER A 139 -11.42 10.06 -9.20
C SER A 139 -12.70 10.84 -8.89
N GLN A 140 -13.86 10.18 -8.85
CA GLN A 140 -15.15 10.77 -8.47
C GLN A 140 -15.33 10.86 -6.94
N THR A 141 -14.38 10.34 -6.15
CA THR A 141 -14.42 10.37 -4.69
C THR A 141 -13.54 11.50 -4.12
N ASN A 142 -13.72 11.80 -2.85
CA ASN A 142 -12.84 12.74 -2.13
C ASN A 142 -11.55 12.06 -1.60
N ALA A 143 -11.29 10.81 -1.93
CA ALA A 143 -10.13 10.07 -1.46
C ALA A 143 -8.82 10.60 -2.05
N LEU A 144 -7.76 10.55 -1.25
CA LEU A 144 -6.40 10.82 -1.71
C LEU A 144 -5.81 9.52 -2.24
N VAL A 145 -5.98 9.28 -3.54
CA VAL A 145 -5.61 8.01 -4.20
C VAL A 145 -4.17 8.06 -4.70
N TYR A 146 -3.40 7.00 -4.41
CA TYR A 146 -2.01 6.81 -4.84
C TYR A 146 -1.88 5.46 -5.56
N LEU A 147 -1.49 5.51 -6.84
CA LEU A 147 -1.23 4.32 -7.65
C LEU A 147 0.09 3.69 -7.23
N ASP A 148 0.13 2.40 -6.94
CA ASP A 148 1.38 1.76 -6.55
C ASP A 148 2.30 1.52 -7.75
N ILE A 149 3.56 1.95 -7.63
CA ILE A 149 4.59 1.83 -8.65
C ILE A 149 5.75 0.91 -8.23
N GLY A 150 5.56 0.15 -7.16
CA GLY A 150 6.58 -0.75 -6.63
C GLY A 150 7.75 -0.02 -5.98
N HIS A 151 8.97 -0.29 -6.41
CA HIS A 151 10.18 0.22 -5.76
C HIS A 151 11.28 0.62 -6.77
N PRO A 152 12.33 1.39 -6.34
CA PRO A 152 13.35 1.98 -7.24
C PRO A 152 14.17 1.00 -8.08
N ARG A 153 14.12 -0.30 -7.80
CA ARG A 153 14.85 -1.35 -8.52
C ARG A 153 13.95 -2.21 -9.40
N TRP A 154 12.64 -1.90 -9.46
CA TRP A 154 11.69 -2.64 -10.29
C TRP A 154 11.53 -1.98 -11.66
N LEU A 155 11.11 -0.73 -11.67
CA LEU A 155 10.97 0.05 -12.90
C LEU A 155 11.99 1.19 -12.94
N SER A 156 12.54 1.46 -14.13
CA SER A 156 13.29 2.70 -14.33
C SER A 156 12.36 3.91 -14.20
N VAL A 157 12.91 5.09 -13.91
CA VAL A 157 12.14 6.34 -13.82
C VAL A 157 11.31 6.58 -15.09
N SER A 158 11.91 6.37 -16.26
CA SER A 158 11.21 6.53 -17.55
C SER A 158 10.02 5.58 -17.70
N LYS A 159 10.19 4.29 -17.37
CA LYS A 159 9.09 3.31 -17.45
C LYS A 159 7.99 3.61 -16.45
N ALA A 160 8.36 3.92 -15.21
CA ALA A 160 7.40 4.31 -14.16
C ALA A 160 6.58 5.52 -14.60
N THR A 161 7.23 6.56 -15.12
CA THR A 161 6.58 7.74 -15.68
C THR A 161 5.60 7.39 -16.80
N SER A 162 6.03 6.55 -17.76
CA SER A 162 5.19 6.13 -18.88
C SER A 162 3.95 5.37 -18.42
N TYR A 163 4.11 4.40 -17.50
CA TYR A 163 2.98 3.63 -16.97
C TYR A 163 2.01 4.49 -16.17
N LEU A 164 2.51 5.40 -15.33
CA LEU A 164 1.67 6.31 -14.57
C LEU A 164 0.82 7.20 -15.49
N ARG A 165 1.41 7.74 -16.58
CA ARG A 165 0.67 8.49 -17.58
C ARG A 165 -0.38 7.63 -18.28
N MET A 166 -0.03 6.43 -18.69
CA MET A 166 -0.95 5.47 -19.31
C MET A 166 -2.11 5.08 -18.38
N CYS A 167 -1.91 5.13 -17.07
CA CYS A 167 -2.92 4.87 -16.04
C CYS A 167 -3.65 6.13 -15.56
N ASP A 168 -3.61 7.23 -16.30
CA ASP A 168 -4.31 8.49 -16.00
C ASP A 168 -3.98 9.08 -14.62
N ILE A 169 -2.68 9.09 -14.24
CA ILE A 169 -2.19 9.60 -12.96
C ILE A 169 -2.69 11.02 -12.62
N HIS A 170 -2.96 11.84 -13.64
CA HIS A 170 -3.46 13.21 -13.49
C HIS A 170 -4.86 13.32 -12.86
N LYS A 171 -5.62 12.21 -12.83
CA LYS A 171 -6.98 12.13 -12.24
C LYS A 171 -6.96 11.86 -10.73
N VAL A 172 -5.82 11.48 -10.17
CA VAL A 172 -5.67 11.09 -8.77
C VAL A 172 -4.57 11.88 -8.08
N ARG A 173 -4.41 11.72 -6.77
CA ARG A 173 -3.44 12.50 -5.99
C ARG A 173 -1.99 12.22 -6.37
N GLY A 174 -1.67 10.96 -6.73
CA GLY A 174 -0.30 10.62 -7.04
C GLY A 174 0.00 9.12 -7.00
N PHE A 175 1.18 8.77 -6.50
CA PHE A 175 1.63 7.37 -6.49
C PHE A 175 2.29 6.96 -5.17
N SER A 176 2.28 5.65 -4.88
CA SER A 176 2.96 5.05 -3.73
C SER A 176 4.23 4.32 -4.16
N ILE A 177 5.22 4.36 -3.29
CA ILE A 177 6.53 3.74 -3.49
C ILE A 177 6.85 2.84 -2.31
N ASN A 178 7.49 1.69 -2.59
CA ASN A 178 8.08 0.79 -1.60
C ASN A 178 7.05 0.00 -0.79
N THR A 179 5.80 -0.07 -1.24
CA THR A 179 4.76 -0.85 -0.54
C THR A 179 5.24 -2.27 -0.31
N SER A 180 5.24 -2.69 0.95
CA SER A 180 5.73 -4.01 1.39
C SER A 180 7.22 -4.30 1.14
N ASN A 181 8.00 -3.30 0.70
CA ASN A 181 9.41 -3.42 0.34
C ASN A 181 10.34 -2.78 1.38
N TYR A 182 11.66 -2.82 1.11
CA TYR A 182 12.69 -2.53 2.11
C TYR A 182 13.68 -1.44 1.68
N TYR A 183 13.49 -0.79 0.52
CA TYR A 183 14.42 0.23 0.03
C TYR A 183 14.43 1.45 0.92
N ALA A 184 15.64 1.94 1.23
CA ALA A 184 15.83 3.09 2.12
C ALA A 184 15.01 4.30 1.67
N THR A 185 14.46 5.05 2.64
CA THR A 185 13.63 6.22 2.39
C THR A 185 14.29 7.23 1.46
N SER A 186 15.61 7.46 1.61
CA SER A 186 16.37 8.38 0.74
C SER A 186 16.41 7.93 -0.72
N THR A 187 16.51 6.62 -0.96
CA THR A 187 16.49 6.04 -2.32
C THR A 187 15.09 6.17 -2.93
N CYS A 188 14.05 5.86 -2.16
CA CYS A 188 12.64 6.02 -2.58
C CYS A 188 12.30 7.50 -2.83
N TYR A 189 12.76 8.39 -1.97
CA TYR A 189 12.59 9.83 -2.12
C TYR A 189 13.18 10.33 -3.45
N LYS A 190 14.45 9.99 -3.72
CA LYS A 190 15.09 10.38 -4.99
C LYS A 190 14.32 9.85 -6.20
N TYR A 191 13.93 8.59 -6.16
CA TYR A 191 13.16 7.94 -7.23
C TYR A 191 11.83 8.65 -7.47
N GLY A 192 11.05 8.93 -6.40
CA GLY A 192 9.80 9.67 -6.51
C GLY A 192 9.96 11.08 -7.06
N LYS A 193 10.98 11.83 -6.60
CA LYS A 193 11.29 13.17 -7.13
C LYS A 193 11.65 13.14 -8.61
N ASP A 194 12.42 12.13 -9.04
CA ASP A 194 12.81 11.99 -10.44
C ASP A 194 11.60 11.61 -11.33
N ILE A 195 10.64 10.81 -10.82
CA ILE A 195 9.36 10.54 -11.50
C ILE A 195 8.55 11.82 -11.62
N CYS A 196 8.36 12.57 -10.52
CA CYS A 196 7.61 13.83 -10.54
C CYS A 196 8.19 14.82 -11.56
N LYS A 197 9.52 14.96 -11.64
CA LYS A 197 10.17 15.81 -12.64
C LYS A 197 9.90 15.39 -14.08
N ASN A 198 9.69 14.11 -14.34
CA ASN A 198 9.41 13.59 -15.67
C ASN A 198 7.91 13.65 -16.03
N ILE A 199 7.01 13.74 -15.04
CA ILE A 199 5.57 13.97 -15.26
C ILE A 199 5.33 15.49 -15.20
N MET A 200 5.94 16.24 -16.11
CA MET A 200 5.76 17.69 -16.20
C MET A 200 4.51 18.01 -17.05
N ASP A 201 3.34 17.57 -16.59
CA ASP A 201 2.04 17.94 -17.15
C ASP A 201 1.44 19.08 -16.29
N ASP A 202 0.21 19.54 -16.59
CA ASP A 202 -0.47 20.64 -15.87
C ASP A 202 -0.61 20.44 -14.36
N SER A 203 -0.44 19.20 -13.87
CA SER A 203 -0.40 18.87 -12.44
C SER A 203 0.76 17.93 -12.13
N VAL A 204 1.61 18.32 -11.18
CA VAL A 204 2.68 17.47 -10.67
C VAL A 204 2.09 16.50 -9.64
N PRO A 205 2.21 15.17 -9.84
CA PRO A 205 1.69 14.21 -8.87
C PRO A 205 2.51 14.26 -7.57
N HIS A 206 1.84 14.01 -6.45
CA HIS A 206 2.48 13.79 -5.16
C HIS A 206 2.80 12.31 -4.97
N PHE A 207 3.56 11.97 -3.93
CA PHE A 207 3.80 10.58 -3.60
C PHE A 207 3.88 10.32 -2.10
N VAL A 208 3.66 9.06 -1.75
CA VAL A 208 3.85 8.52 -0.41
C VAL A 208 4.88 7.39 -0.43
N ILE A 209 5.54 7.15 0.69
CA ILE A 209 6.56 6.10 0.82
C ILE A 209 6.17 5.16 1.96
N ASP A 210 6.15 3.85 1.67
CA ASP A 210 6.08 2.84 2.74
C ASP A 210 7.43 2.76 3.48
N THR A 211 7.41 3.09 4.75
CA THR A 211 8.57 3.08 5.64
C THR A 211 8.47 2.02 6.74
N SER A 212 7.52 1.11 6.62
CA SER A 212 7.20 0.11 7.65
C SER A 212 8.37 -0.80 8.01
N ARG A 213 9.24 -1.14 7.03
CA ARG A 213 10.28 -2.16 7.19
C ARG A 213 11.63 -1.77 6.55
N ASN A 214 11.84 -0.51 6.26
CA ASN A 214 12.96 -0.05 5.42
C ASN A 214 14.13 0.61 6.19
N GLY A 215 14.15 0.53 7.53
CA GLY A 215 15.14 1.24 8.36
C GLY A 215 16.59 0.87 8.04
N ASN A 216 16.86 -0.39 7.71
CA ASN A 216 18.19 -0.89 7.34
C ASN A 216 18.38 -1.05 5.81
N GLY A 217 17.43 -0.54 5.01
CA GLY A 217 17.45 -0.68 3.56
C GLY A 217 17.18 -2.12 3.09
N ALA A 218 17.20 -2.35 1.77
CA ALA A 218 17.00 -3.66 1.15
C ALA A 218 18.30 -4.48 1.10
N ASN A 219 18.15 -5.81 1.08
CA ASN A 219 19.19 -6.76 0.72
C ASN A 219 18.81 -7.53 -0.56
N LYS A 220 19.37 -8.71 -0.79
CA LYS A 220 19.06 -9.54 -1.97
C LYS A 220 17.79 -10.39 -1.80
N GLU A 221 17.23 -10.45 -0.59
CA GLU A 221 16.06 -11.26 -0.27
C GLU A 221 14.79 -10.43 -0.38
N HIS A 222 13.73 -11.01 -0.91
CA HIS A 222 12.46 -10.31 -1.15
C HIS A 222 11.40 -10.59 -0.07
N PHE A 223 11.39 -11.78 0.52
CA PHE A 223 10.35 -12.22 1.45
C PHE A 223 10.91 -12.47 2.85
N ASN A 224 10.40 -11.74 3.84
CA ASN A 224 10.84 -11.80 5.25
C ASN A 224 12.38 -11.77 5.40
N PRO A 225 13.11 -10.86 4.76
CA PRO A 225 14.57 -10.83 4.85
C PRO A 225 15.04 -10.54 6.27
N TYR A 226 16.06 -11.27 6.70
CA TYR A 226 16.67 -11.06 8.02
C TYR A 226 17.38 -9.71 8.16
N GLY A 227 17.45 -9.20 9.40
CA GLY A 227 18.16 -7.97 9.73
C GLY A 227 17.51 -6.69 9.22
N ARG A 228 16.24 -6.74 8.85
CA ARG A 228 15.48 -5.52 8.48
C ARG A 228 14.98 -4.84 9.75
N ALA A 229 14.68 -3.55 9.63
CA ALA A 229 14.19 -2.75 10.75
C ALA A 229 12.99 -1.91 10.36
N ILE A 230 12.17 -1.54 11.34
CA ILE A 230 11.19 -0.46 11.13
C ILE A 230 11.91 0.80 10.69
N GLY A 231 11.32 1.52 9.73
CA GLY A 231 11.85 2.80 9.25
C GLY A 231 11.23 3.99 9.99
N GLN A 232 11.07 5.08 9.28
CA GLN A 232 10.43 6.28 9.83
C GLN A 232 8.99 6.00 10.24
N TYR A 233 8.57 6.57 11.37
CA TYR A 233 7.18 6.47 11.83
C TYR A 233 6.22 7.20 10.88
N PRO A 234 4.96 6.76 10.81
CA PRO A 234 3.95 7.39 9.96
C PRO A 234 3.79 8.86 10.28
N THR A 235 3.90 9.71 9.25
CA THR A 235 3.78 11.15 9.41
C THR A 235 3.45 11.85 8.09
N THR A 236 2.69 12.94 8.17
CA THR A 236 2.50 13.90 7.06
C THR A 236 3.50 15.05 7.11
N LYS A 237 4.40 15.09 8.09
CA LYS A 237 5.43 16.13 8.24
C LYS A 237 6.73 15.69 7.55
N THR A 238 6.71 15.63 6.23
CA THR A 238 7.81 15.11 5.40
C THR A 238 8.87 16.15 5.06
N ARG A 239 8.58 17.42 5.25
CA ARG A 239 9.42 18.59 4.88
C ARG A 239 9.66 18.74 3.37
N ASP A 240 8.86 18.09 2.55
CA ASP A 240 8.88 18.22 1.09
C ASP A 240 7.43 18.30 0.57
N GLU A 241 7.16 19.25 -0.32
CA GLU A 241 5.81 19.51 -0.82
C GLU A 241 5.24 18.37 -1.66
N LEU A 242 6.09 17.61 -2.35
CA LEU A 242 5.66 16.50 -3.19
C LEU A 242 5.53 15.17 -2.42
N VAL A 243 6.09 15.07 -1.21
CA VAL A 243 5.97 13.88 -0.37
C VAL A 243 4.84 14.11 0.63
N ASP A 244 3.68 13.56 0.37
CA ASP A 244 2.50 13.77 1.21
C ASP A 244 2.62 13.07 2.56
N ALA A 245 3.24 11.88 2.60
CA ALA A 245 3.41 11.13 3.84
C ALA A 245 4.49 10.05 3.77
N TYR A 246 5.06 9.71 4.92
CA TYR A 246 5.64 8.41 5.24
C TYR A 246 4.56 7.58 5.90
N LEU A 247 4.37 6.34 5.46
CA LEU A 247 3.28 5.47 5.89
C LEU A 247 3.81 4.09 6.29
N TRP A 248 3.11 3.40 7.14
CA TRP A 248 3.26 1.96 7.35
C TRP A 248 2.12 1.26 6.58
N ILE A 249 2.31 1.11 5.26
CA ILE A 249 1.35 0.48 4.36
C ILE A 249 1.35 -1.02 4.61
N LYS A 250 2.52 -1.67 4.57
CA LYS A 250 2.66 -3.01 5.14
C LYS A 250 2.63 -2.93 6.66
N VAL A 251 1.93 -3.85 7.28
CA VAL A 251 1.90 -3.94 8.75
C VAL A 251 3.22 -4.58 9.23
N PRO A 252 4.06 -3.87 10.02
CA PRO A 252 5.27 -4.46 10.55
C PRO A 252 4.99 -5.71 11.38
N GLY A 253 5.73 -6.79 11.12
CA GLY A 253 5.51 -8.09 11.74
C GLY A 253 4.53 -9.01 11.01
N GLU A 254 3.81 -8.54 9.99
CA GLU A 254 3.05 -9.45 9.11
C GLU A 254 3.97 -10.08 8.06
N SER A 255 3.89 -11.41 7.97
CA SER A 255 4.70 -12.22 7.06
C SER A 255 4.38 -11.96 5.58
N ASP A 256 5.41 -12.09 4.74
CA ASP A 256 5.27 -12.08 3.27
C ASP A 256 4.99 -13.48 2.71
N GLY A 257 5.08 -14.53 3.52
CA GLY A 257 4.88 -15.92 3.14
C GLY A 257 5.69 -16.88 4.00
N ALA A 258 5.51 -18.19 3.78
CA ALA A 258 6.22 -19.24 4.50
C ALA A 258 7.68 -19.36 4.03
N VAL A 259 8.43 -18.30 4.16
CA VAL A 259 9.85 -18.15 3.77
C VAL A 259 10.59 -17.48 4.93
N ASN A 260 11.87 -17.82 5.13
CA ASN A 260 12.72 -17.24 6.19
C ASN A 260 12.06 -17.27 7.58
N GLY A 261 11.46 -18.40 7.94
CA GLY A 261 10.79 -18.59 9.24
C GLY A 261 9.44 -17.89 9.40
N GLY A 262 8.95 -17.21 8.36
CA GLY A 262 7.65 -16.56 8.39
C GLY A 262 6.48 -17.52 8.29
N PRO A 263 5.33 -17.23 8.91
CA PRO A 263 4.08 -17.96 8.70
C PRO A 263 3.49 -17.63 7.31
N LYS A 264 2.30 -18.16 7.01
CA LYS A 264 1.54 -17.82 5.81
C LYS A 264 1.41 -16.29 5.65
N ALA A 265 1.48 -15.80 4.39
CA ALA A 265 1.36 -14.38 4.06
C ALA A 265 0.19 -13.67 4.77
N GLY A 266 0.43 -12.47 5.26
CA GLY A 266 -0.53 -11.67 6.02
C GLY A 266 -0.77 -12.11 7.47
N ARG A 267 -0.10 -13.17 7.95
CA ARG A 267 -0.14 -13.57 9.35
C ARG A 267 0.90 -12.79 10.15
N PHE A 268 0.46 -12.20 11.26
CA PHE A 268 1.38 -11.55 12.19
C PHE A 268 2.25 -12.59 12.90
N SER A 269 3.55 -12.29 12.98
CA SER A 269 4.55 -13.09 13.68
C SER A 269 5.25 -12.21 14.73
N HIS A 270 5.28 -12.68 15.95
CA HIS A 270 5.97 -11.98 17.06
C HIS A 270 7.48 -11.90 16.78
N SER A 271 8.08 -12.97 16.26
CA SER A 271 9.50 -13.00 15.92
C SER A 271 9.84 -11.97 14.85
N LEU A 272 9.07 -11.91 13.74
CA LEU A 272 9.30 -10.91 12.69
C LEU A 272 9.11 -9.48 13.22
N ALA A 273 8.13 -9.25 14.10
CA ALA A 273 7.91 -7.95 14.71
C ALA A 273 9.08 -7.52 15.62
N LEU A 274 9.55 -8.44 16.47
CA LEU A 274 10.69 -8.22 17.37
C LEU A 274 11.99 -7.99 16.59
N ASP A 275 12.23 -8.77 15.53
CA ASP A 275 13.39 -8.57 14.66
C ASP A 275 13.42 -7.17 14.05
N LEU A 276 12.28 -6.68 13.54
CA LEU A 276 12.18 -5.33 12.99
C LEU A 276 12.47 -4.23 14.04
N ILE A 277 12.10 -4.45 15.29
CA ILE A 277 12.34 -3.52 16.40
C ILE A 277 13.80 -3.57 16.85
N HIS A 278 14.33 -4.77 17.10
CA HIS A 278 15.68 -4.96 17.64
C HIS A 278 16.78 -4.57 16.66
N ASN A 279 16.55 -4.71 15.36
CA ASN A 279 17.52 -4.31 14.33
C ASN A 279 17.52 -2.81 14.01
N LYS A 280 16.65 -2.03 14.62
CA LYS A 280 16.65 -0.57 14.48
C LYS A 280 17.94 0.01 15.06
N LYS A 281 18.69 0.73 14.24
CA LYS A 281 19.95 1.41 14.60
C LYS A 281 19.69 2.82 15.15
#